data_7d47dc622ddb05283b1aaa62d0e93ae2
#
_entry.id   7d47dc622ddb05283b1aaa62d0e93ae2
#
_cell.length_a   1.000
_cell.length_b   1.000
_cell.length_c   1.000
_cell.angle_alpha   90.00
_cell.angle_beta   90.00
_cell.angle_gamma   90.00
#
_symmetry.space_group_name_H-M   'P 1'
#
loop_
_entity.id
_entity.type
_entity.pdbx_description
1 polymer ?
#
loop_
_entity_poly.entity_id
_entity_poly.type
_entity_poly.pdbx_seq_one_letter_code
_entity_poly.pdbx_strand_id
1 'polypeptide(L)'
;MLDYLVLYESETGNTKKIATQIFASLPGMSKDLININERTDLPEAEVYFVGFCVHRGTCSLKMGHLLSALSGKSIALFGTCGTGNYPEYYRELENAAKIWIEDDNNYLGAFFCQGKMPLPVRQKYEELLNNPNCKEQKRLNYQIHNFDEAMIHPDKDDYIHASRFVDSCLAKL
;
A
#
# COMPACT_ATOMS: atom_id res chain seq x y z
N MET A 1 7.51 -19.08 15.76
CA MET A 1 7.76 -18.25 14.57
C MET A 1 6.76 -18.62 13.51
N LEU A 2 6.11 -17.64 12.86
CA LEU A 2 5.14 -17.88 11.79
C LEU A 2 5.86 -18.08 10.44
N ASP A 3 5.18 -18.74 9.49
CA ASP A 3 5.67 -18.79 8.11
C ASP A 3 5.45 -17.42 7.43
N TYR A 4 4.27 -16.82 7.65
CA TYR A 4 3.90 -15.55 7.04
C TYR A 4 3.29 -14.57 8.05
N LEU A 5 3.64 -13.30 7.93
CA LEU A 5 2.99 -12.23 8.68
C LEU A 5 2.61 -11.08 7.73
N VAL A 6 1.32 -10.79 7.69
CA VAL A 6 0.80 -9.63 6.95
C VAL A 6 0.60 -8.48 7.94
N LEU A 7 1.45 -7.46 7.83
CA LEU A 7 1.38 -6.24 8.62
C LEU A 7 0.80 -5.12 7.77
N TYR A 8 -0.10 -4.33 8.32
CA TYR A 8 -0.63 -3.19 7.60
C TYR A 8 -1.00 -2.01 8.50
N GLU A 9 -0.98 -0.81 7.92
CA GLU A 9 -1.69 0.37 8.43
C GLU A 9 -2.72 0.82 7.39
N SER A 10 -3.87 1.30 7.85
CA SER A 10 -4.96 1.73 6.97
C SER A 10 -5.79 2.83 7.64
N GLU A 11 -5.94 3.97 6.97
CA GLU A 11 -6.77 5.07 7.45
C GLU A 11 -8.22 4.95 6.97
N THR A 12 -8.41 4.62 5.68
CA THR A 12 -9.73 4.59 5.02
C THR A 12 -10.26 3.17 4.77
N GLY A 13 -9.52 2.15 5.19
CA GLY A 13 -9.88 0.74 5.01
C GLY A 13 -9.41 0.14 3.68
N ASN A 14 -8.84 0.91 2.75
CA ASN A 14 -8.39 0.39 1.46
C ASN A 14 -7.24 -0.61 1.62
N THR A 15 -6.19 -0.22 2.33
CA THR A 15 -5.04 -1.10 2.59
C THR A 15 -5.45 -2.35 3.36
N LYS A 16 -6.40 -2.23 4.32
CA LYS A 16 -6.97 -3.39 5.02
C LYS A 16 -7.58 -4.41 4.07
N LYS A 17 -8.33 -3.96 3.04
CA LYS A 17 -8.94 -4.85 2.04
C LYS A 17 -7.88 -5.63 1.26
N ILE A 18 -6.83 -4.96 0.80
CA ILE A 18 -5.71 -5.60 0.10
C ILE A 18 -4.94 -6.53 1.04
N ALA A 19 -4.67 -6.13 2.28
CA ALA A 19 -4.04 -6.97 3.30
C ALA A 19 -4.84 -8.26 3.55
N THR A 20 -6.18 -8.15 3.62
CA THR A 20 -7.07 -9.31 3.79
C THR A 20 -7.00 -10.24 2.57
N GLN A 21 -6.94 -9.69 1.36
CA GLN A 21 -6.81 -10.49 0.14
C GLN A 21 -5.45 -11.22 0.08
N ILE A 22 -4.36 -10.52 0.38
CA ILE A 22 -3.01 -11.10 0.46
C ILE A 22 -3.01 -12.25 1.50
N PHE A 23 -3.52 -12.01 2.70
CA PHE A 23 -3.61 -13.02 3.74
C PHE A 23 -4.41 -14.25 3.31
N ALA A 24 -5.54 -14.05 2.63
CA ALA A 24 -6.35 -15.14 2.10
C ALA A 24 -5.63 -15.96 1.01
N SER A 25 -4.75 -15.32 0.24
CA SER A 25 -3.99 -15.96 -0.85
C SER A 25 -2.75 -16.73 -0.35
N LEU A 26 -2.26 -16.46 0.86
CA LEU A 26 -1.12 -17.16 1.44
C LEU A 26 -1.47 -18.59 1.82
N PRO A 27 -0.58 -19.58 1.56
CA PRO A 27 -0.82 -20.98 1.89
C PRO A 27 -0.65 -21.25 3.39
N GLY A 28 -1.09 -22.43 3.82
CA GLY A 28 -0.87 -22.93 5.18
C GLY A 28 -1.67 -22.23 6.27
N MET A 29 -1.43 -22.65 7.51
CA MET A 29 -2.13 -22.14 8.70
C MET A 29 -1.21 -21.32 9.62
N SER A 30 0.11 -21.37 9.42
CA SER A 30 1.11 -20.65 10.22
C SER A 30 1.25 -19.21 9.72
N LYS A 31 0.18 -18.41 9.83
CA LYS A 31 0.13 -17.03 9.35
C LYS A 31 -0.77 -16.15 10.22
N ASP A 32 -0.48 -14.84 10.28
CA ASP A 32 -1.29 -13.84 10.99
C ASP A 32 -1.45 -12.56 10.15
N LEU A 33 -2.50 -11.78 10.46
CA LEU A 33 -2.83 -10.52 9.82
C LEU A 33 -3.02 -9.45 10.90
N ILE A 34 -2.13 -8.47 10.96
CA ILE A 34 -2.07 -7.50 12.06
C ILE A 34 -2.11 -6.07 11.55
N ASN A 35 -3.02 -5.28 12.11
CA ASN A 35 -2.98 -3.83 12.01
C ASN A 35 -1.97 -3.30 13.03
N ILE A 36 -0.89 -2.67 12.56
CA ILE A 36 0.17 -2.15 13.44
C ILE A 36 -0.29 -1.01 14.35
N ASN A 37 -1.43 -0.37 14.06
CA ASN A 37 -2.01 0.66 14.91
C ASN A 37 -2.81 0.10 16.10
N GLU A 38 -3.19 -1.17 16.02
CA GLU A 38 -4.00 -1.85 17.05
C GLU A 38 -3.16 -2.76 17.96
N ARG A 39 -1.98 -3.17 17.49
CA ARG A 39 -1.12 -4.11 18.21
C ARG A 39 0.35 -3.71 18.09
N THR A 40 1.05 -3.73 19.22
CA THR A 40 2.49 -3.39 19.32
C THR A 40 3.36 -4.63 19.51
N ASP A 41 2.81 -5.71 20.05
CA ASP A 41 3.50 -6.99 20.21
C ASP A 41 3.30 -7.82 18.93
N LEU A 42 4.33 -7.82 18.07
CA LEU A 42 4.31 -8.49 16.79
C LEU A 42 5.04 -9.84 16.88
N PRO A 43 4.38 -10.94 16.44
CA PRO A 43 5.06 -12.23 16.37
C PRO A 43 6.15 -12.22 15.29
N GLU A 44 7.19 -13.02 15.49
CA GLU A 44 8.20 -13.23 14.46
C GLU A 44 7.66 -14.13 13.33
N ALA A 45 8.09 -13.82 12.11
CA ALA A 45 7.81 -14.61 10.92
C ALA A 45 9.06 -14.75 10.03
N GLU A 46 9.01 -15.69 9.08
CA GLU A 46 10.03 -15.84 8.04
C GLU A 46 9.79 -14.84 6.90
N VAL A 47 8.51 -14.68 6.50
CA VAL A 47 8.12 -13.85 5.38
C VAL A 47 7.13 -12.78 5.85
N TYR A 48 7.43 -11.54 5.53
CA TYR A 48 6.63 -10.38 5.87
C TYR A 48 6.01 -9.76 4.61
N PHE A 49 4.70 -9.60 4.61
CA PHE A 49 3.98 -8.75 3.68
C PHE A 49 3.62 -7.46 4.42
N VAL A 50 4.24 -6.35 4.03
CA VAL A 50 4.14 -5.08 4.77
C VAL A 50 3.37 -4.06 3.95
N GLY A 51 2.20 -3.64 4.44
CA GLY A 51 1.25 -2.80 3.74
C GLY A 51 0.99 -1.43 4.37
N PHE A 52 0.84 -0.41 3.54
CA PHE A 52 0.60 0.96 4.00
C PHE A 52 -0.30 1.75 3.05
N CYS A 53 -1.02 2.72 3.60
CA CYS A 53 -1.60 3.79 2.80
C CYS A 53 -0.50 4.80 2.46
N VAL A 54 -0.40 5.15 1.18
CA VAL A 54 0.60 6.12 0.73
C VAL A 54 0.26 7.51 1.26
N HIS A 55 1.19 8.09 1.98
CA HIS A 55 1.11 9.44 2.49
C HIS A 55 2.31 10.25 2.01
N ARG A 56 2.06 11.32 1.24
CA ARG A 56 3.11 12.18 0.66
C ARG A 56 4.20 11.42 -0.12
N GLY A 57 3.78 10.38 -0.84
CA GLY A 57 4.66 9.60 -1.72
C GLY A 57 5.47 8.50 -1.05
N THR A 58 5.19 8.17 0.21
CA THR A 58 5.90 7.10 0.95
C THR A 58 5.01 6.48 2.04
N CYS A 59 5.56 5.56 2.83
CA CYS A 59 4.94 5.03 4.04
C CYS A 59 5.08 5.98 5.23
N SER A 60 4.37 5.71 6.32
CA SER A 60 4.52 6.43 7.58
C SER A 60 5.89 6.17 8.23
N LEU A 61 6.34 7.07 9.10
CA LEU A 61 7.56 6.86 9.90
C LEU A 61 7.47 5.61 10.78
N LYS A 62 6.28 5.30 11.31
CA LYS A 62 6.05 4.09 12.10
C LYS A 62 6.32 2.83 11.27
N MET A 63 5.82 2.81 10.03
CA MET A 63 6.05 1.71 9.11
C MET A 63 7.52 1.63 8.66
N GLY A 64 8.15 2.77 8.40
CA GLY A 64 9.59 2.82 8.10
C GLY A 64 10.44 2.25 9.23
N HIS A 65 10.20 2.65 10.47
CA HIS A 65 10.92 2.09 11.63
C HIS A 65 10.68 0.58 11.79
N LEU A 66 9.47 0.10 11.50
CA LEU A 66 9.17 -1.33 11.52
C LEU A 66 10.00 -2.07 10.46
N LEU A 67 10.04 -1.56 9.24
CA LEU A 67 10.85 -2.15 8.15
C LEU A 67 12.35 -2.18 8.51
N SER A 68 12.89 -1.09 9.05
CA SER A 68 14.31 -1.01 9.47
C SER A 68 14.64 -1.92 10.66
N ALA A 69 13.67 -2.39 11.41
CA ALA A 69 13.88 -3.32 12.51
C ALA A 69 13.89 -4.79 12.07
N LEU A 70 13.53 -5.08 10.82
CA LEU A 70 13.57 -6.44 10.25
C LEU A 70 14.98 -6.75 9.75
N SER A 71 15.50 -7.92 10.09
CA SER A 71 16.84 -8.39 9.73
C SER A 71 16.80 -9.87 9.35
N GLY A 72 17.41 -10.23 8.22
CA GLY A 72 17.48 -11.59 7.72
C GLY A 72 16.11 -12.18 7.33
N LYS A 73 15.15 -11.36 6.91
CA LYS A 73 13.79 -11.77 6.57
C LYS A 73 13.50 -11.64 5.08
N SER A 74 12.47 -12.35 4.61
CA SER A 74 11.90 -12.11 3.27
C SER A 74 10.78 -11.07 3.37
N ILE A 75 10.87 -9.98 2.59
CA ILE A 75 9.97 -8.82 2.70
C ILE A 75 9.33 -8.49 1.36
N ALA A 76 8.01 -8.46 1.33
CA ALA A 76 7.19 -7.96 0.23
C ALA A 76 6.44 -6.69 0.68
N LEU A 77 6.41 -5.67 -0.15
CA LEU A 77 5.66 -4.44 0.14
C LEU A 77 4.32 -4.44 -0.61
N PHE A 78 3.29 -3.83 -0.03
CA PHE A 78 2.08 -3.48 -0.76
C PHE A 78 1.51 -2.17 -0.27
N GLY A 79 0.73 -1.50 -1.12
CA GLY A 79 0.17 -0.21 -0.72
C GLY A 79 -1.05 0.21 -1.52
N THR A 80 -1.78 1.18 -0.95
CA THR A 80 -2.88 1.84 -1.64
C THR A 80 -2.64 3.34 -1.69
N CYS A 81 -2.94 3.96 -2.84
CA CYS A 81 -2.75 5.40 -3.06
C CYS A 81 -3.95 6.01 -3.79
N GLY A 82 -4.09 7.32 -3.70
CA GLY A 82 -5.18 8.02 -4.38
C GLY A 82 -4.97 8.18 -5.88
N THR A 83 -3.71 8.17 -6.34
CA THR A 83 -3.36 8.27 -7.76
C THR A 83 -3.20 6.87 -8.36
N GLY A 84 -3.90 6.59 -9.46
CA GLY A 84 -3.91 5.27 -10.09
C GLY A 84 -3.26 5.21 -11.46
N ASN A 85 -3.02 3.98 -11.93
CA ASN A 85 -2.62 3.61 -13.31
C ASN A 85 -1.34 4.24 -13.85
N TYR A 86 -0.36 4.54 -12.99
CA TYR A 86 0.94 5.06 -13.40
C TYR A 86 2.06 4.14 -12.93
N PRO A 87 2.58 3.24 -13.78
CA PRO A 87 3.68 2.33 -13.42
C PRO A 87 4.92 3.07 -12.90
N GLU A 88 5.23 4.24 -13.46
CA GLU A 88 6.34 5.10 -13.01
C GLU A 88 6.12 5.57 -11.57
N TYR A 89 4.92 6.03 -11.26
CA TYR A 89 4.56 6.47 -9.91
C TYR A 89 4.64 5.32 -8.91
N TYR A 90 4.16 4.13 -9.26
CA TYR A 90 4.26 2.96 -8.38
C TYR A 90 5.72 2.56 -8.12
N ARG A 91 6.61 2.69 -9.11
CA ARG A 91 8.05 2.49 -8.91
C ARG A 91 8.67 3.54 -7.98
N GLU A 92 8.25 4.79 -8.06
CA GLU A 92 8.69 5.84 -7.14
C GLU A 92 8.25 5.53 -5.70
N LEU A 93 7.00 5.06 -5.50
CA LEU A 93 6.50 4.63 -4.19
C LEU A 93 7.29 3.44 -3.63
N GLU A 94 7.55 2.44 -4.47
CA GLU A 94 8.38 1.29 -4.12
C GLU A 94 9.77 1.72 -3.66
N ASN A 95 10.45 2.54 -4.46
CA ASN A 95 11.78 3.04 -4.14
C ASN A 95 11.79 3.85 -2.84
N ALA A 96 10.80 4.70 -2.63
CA ALA A 96 10.69 5.52 -1.42
C ALA A 96 10.45 4.71 -0.14
N ALA A 97 9.76 3.56 -0.24
CA ALA A 97 9.56 2.67 0.89
C ALA A 97 10.73 1.68 1.08
N LYS A 98 11.33 1.24 -0.01
CA LYS A 98 12.43 0.27 0.01
C LYS A 98 13.68 0.76 0.74
N ILE A 99 13.91 2.08 0.81
CA ILE A 99 15.05 2.65 1.55
C ILE A 99 15.07 2.29 3.04
N TRP A 100 13.93 1.85 3.60
CA TRP A 100 13.82 1.42 4.98
C TRP A 100 14.14 -0.06 5.20
N ILE A 101 14.38 -0.82 4.13
CA ILE A 101 14.69 -2.26 4.20
C ILE A 101 16.20 -2.42 4.18
N GLU A 102 16.76 -2.99 5.25
CA GLU A 102 18.19 -3.27 5.36
C GLU A 102 18.63 -4.34 4.36
N ASP A 103 19.88 -4.24 3.89
CA ASP A 103 20.43 -5.05 2.78
C ASP A 103 20.54 -6.56 3.09
N ASP A 104 20.47 -6.95 4.36
CA ASP A 104 20.47 -8.36 4.79
C ASP A 104 19.16 -9.09 4.59
N ASN A 105 18.10 -8.35 4.21
CA ASN A 105 16.78 -8.89 3.91
C ASN A 105 16.65 -9.31 2.44
N ASN A 106 15.87 -10.36 2.20
CA ASN A 106 15.47 -10.78 0.85
C ASN A 106 14.23 -9.99 0.40
N TYR A 107 14.43 -9.02 -0.49
CA TYR A 107 13.32 -8.21 -1.01
C TYR A 107 12.59 -8.94 -2.15
N LEU A 108 11.28 -9.21 -1.96
CA LEU A 108 10.46 -9.97 -2.90
C LEU A 108 9.76 -9.12 -3.96
N GLY A 109 9.60 -7.81 -3.73
CA GLY A 109 8.95 -6.87 -4.64
C GLY A 109 7.81 -6.09 -3.99
N ALA A 110 7.09 -5.30 -4.82
CA ALA A 110 5.98 -4.48 -4.35
C ALA A 110 4.73 -4.59 -5.24
N PHE A 111 3.57 -4.36 -4.63
CA PHE A 111 2.28 -4.21 -5.29
C PHE A 111 1.59 -2.94 -4.81
N PHE A 112 1.17 -2.09 -5.73
CA PHE A 112 0.38 -0.89 -5.45
C PHE A 112 -0.90 -0.89 -6.28
N CYS A 113 -1.98 -0.39 -5.69
CA CYS A 113 -3.21 -0.11 -6.40
C CYS A 113 -3.85 1.20 -5.92
N GLN A 114 -4.83 1.66 -6.68
CA GLN A 114 -5.61 2.82 -6.29
C GLN A 114 -6.57 2.47 -5.15
N GLY A 115 -6.95 3.47 -4.37
CA GLY A 115 -7.93 3.35 -3.29
C GLY A 115 -8.73 4.63 -3.12
N LYS A 116 -9.92 4.50 -2.56
CA LYS A 116 -10.84 5.62 -2.31
C LYS A 116 -10.16 6.73 -1.52
N MET A 117 -10.35 7.95 -1.99
CA MET A 117 -9.90 9.14 -1.28
C MET A 117 -11.04 9.74 -0.44
N PRO A 118 -10.74 10.41 0.70
CA PRO A 118 -11.73 11.12 1.49
C PRO A 118 -12.40 12.25 0.72
N LEU A 119 -13.71 12.42 0.88
CA LEU A 119 -14.49 13.45 0.19
C LEU A 119 -13.93 14.90 0.33
N PRO A 120 -13.37 15.31 1.47
CA PRO A 120 -12.73 16.63 1.61
C PRO A 120 -11.63 16.91 0.59
N VAL A 121 -10.96 15.88 0.06
CA VAL A 121 -9.95 16.04 -1.00
C VAL A 121 -10.61 16.58 -2.28
N ARG A 122 -11.73 16.00 -2.69
CA ARG A 122 -12.50 16.48 -3.84
C ARG A 122 -13.02 17.89 -3.65
N GLN A 123 -13.62 18.15 -2.48
CA GLN A 123 -14.15 19.47 -2.14
C GLN A 123 -13.08 20.56 -2.27
N LYS A 124 -11.87 20.29 -1.78
CA LYS A 124 -10.74 21.20 -1.93
C LYS A 124 -10.37 21.48 -3.39
N TYR A 125 -10.40 20.46 -4.26
CA TYR A 125 -10.12 20.65 -5.69
C TYR A 125 -11.23 21.50 -6.37
N GLU A 126 -12.48 21.27 -6.03
CA GLU A 126 -13.63 22.04 -6.53
C GLU A 126 -13.58 23.50 -6.07
N GLU A 127 -13.26 23.77 -4.80
CA GLU A 127 -13.07 25.12 -4.25
C GLU A 127 -11.96 25.88 -4.99
N LEU A 128 -10.82 25.22 -5.23
CA LEU A 128 -9.70 25.81 -5.97
C LEU A 128 -10.07 26.08 -7.44
N LEU A 129 -10.82 25.18 -8.06
CA LEU A 129 -11.25 25.31 -9.45
C LEU A 129 -12.24 26.49 -9.63
N ASN A 130 -13.11 26.70 -8.65
CA ASN A 130 -14.10 27.78 -8.65
C ASN A 130 -13.49 29.17 -8.36
N ASN A 131 -12.21 29.25 -8.02
CA ASN A 131 -11.53 30.54 -7.84
C ASN A 131 -11.38 31.24 -9.20
N PRO A 132 -11.88 32.50 -9.37
CA PRO A 132 -11.78 33.25 -10.64
C PRO A 132 -10.36 33.43 -11.16
N ASN A 133 -9.36 33.38 -10.24
CA ASN A 133 -7.94 33.54 -10.56
C ASN A 133 -7.21 32.19 -10.70
N CYS A 134 -7.94 31.06 -10.83
CA CYS A 134 -7.36 29.75 -10.94
C CYS A 134 -6.51 29.61 -12.22
N LYS A 135 -5.20 29.43 -12.06
CA LYS A 135 -4.26 29.20 -13.17
C LYS A 135 -4.05 27.71 -13.49
N GLU A 136 -4.53 26.82 -12.63
CA GLU A 136 -4.27 25.36 -12.71
C GLU A 136 -5.50 24.54 -13.10
N GLN A 137 -6.43 25.12 -13.86
CA GLN A 137 -7.72 24.47 -14.20
C GLN A 137 -7.56 23.05 -14.78
N LYS A 138 -6.59 22.85 -15.71
CA LYS A 138 -6.34 21.53 -16.31
C LYS A 138 -5.90 20.50 -15.27
N ARG A 139 -5.01 20.89 -14.37
CA ARG A 139 -4.50 20.02 -13.29
C ARG A 139 -5.64 19.65 -12.32
N LEU A 140 -6.43 20.61 -11.90
CA LEU A 140 -7.53 20.38 -10.96
C LEU A 140 -8.64 19.51 -11.57
N ASN A 141 -9.02 19.73 -12.82
CA ASN A 141 -9.96 18.86 -13.53
C ASN A 141 -9.43 17.42 -13.63
N TYR A 142 -8.14 17.24 -13.92
CA TYR A 142 -7.50 15.94 -13.90
C TYR A 142 -7.57 15.29 -12.50
N GLN A 143 -7.28 16.04 -11.43
CA GLN A 143 -7.34 15.53 -10.05
C GLN A 143 -8.78 15.14 -9.64
N ILE A 144 -9.79 15.88 -10.09
CA ILE A 144 -11.19 15.54 -9.86
C ILE A 144 -11.57 14.25 -10.59
N HIS A 145 -11.15 14.10 -11.85
CA HIS A 145 -11.36 12.87 -12.60
C HIS A 145 -10.67 11.66 -11.94
N ASN A 146 -9.41 11.81 -11.55
CA ASN A 146 -8.69 10.77 -10.80
C ASN A 146 -9.38 10.42 -9.47
N PHE A 147 -9.97 11.42 -8.79
CA PHE A 147 -10.76 11.17 -7.58
C PHE A 147 -11.97 10.28 -7.90
N ASP A 148 -12.70 10.57 -8.98
CA ASP A 148 -13.88 9.81 -9.38
C ASP A 148 -13.52 8.36 -9.74
N GLU A 149 -12.41 8.15 -10.46
CA GLU A 149 -11.86 6.82 -10.73
C GLU A 149 -11.48 6.09 -9.45
N ALA A 150 -10.81 6.76 -8.50
CA ALA A 150 -10.41 6.17 -7.23
C ALA A 150 -11.58 5.62 -6.40
N MET A 151 -12.79 6.15 -6.58
CA MET A 151 -13.94 5.78 -5.75
C MET A 151 -14.42 4.33 -5.91
N ILE A 152 -14.06 3.65 -6.99
CA ILE A 152 -14.37 2.24 -7.20
C ILE A 152 -13.27 1.31 -6.70
N HIS A 153 -12.06 1.83 -6.37
CA HIS A 153 -10.91 1.04 -5.93
C HIS A 153 -10.78 0.91 -4.40
N PRO A 154 -10.17 -0.17 -3.91
CA PRO A 154 -9.76 -1.35 -4.65
C PRO A 154 -10.95 -2.11 -5.20
N ASP A 155 -10.86 -2.55 -6.45
CA ASP A 155 -11.88 -3.31 -7.15
C ASP A 155 -11.51 -4.80 -7.30
N LYS A 156 -12.29 -5.54 -8.08
CA LYS A 156 -12.07 -6.99 -8.31
C LYS A 156 -10.72 -7.28 -8.97
N ASP A 157 -10.29 -6.44 -9.90
CA ASP A 157 -9.03 -6.64 -10.61
C ASP A 157 -7.83 -6.36 -9.69
N ASP A 158 -7.95 -5.37 -8.81
CA ASP A 158 -6.95 -5.13 -7.77
C ASP A 158 -6.76 -6.35 -6.85
N TYR A 159 -7.84 -7.02 -6.46
CA TYR A 159 -7.76 -8.25 -5.65
C TYR A 159 -7.11 -9.41 -6.41
N ILE A 160 -7.42 -9.57 -7.70
CA ILE A 160 -6.78 -10.58 -8.55
C ILE A 160 -5.28 -10.28 -8.68
N HIS A 161 -4.89 -9.04 -8.90
CA HIS A 161 -3.50 -8.62 -8.99
C HIS A 161 -2.75 -8.81 -7.66
N ALA A 162 -3.39 -8.52 -6.52
CA ALA A 162 -2.82 -8.78 -5.20
C ALA A 162 -2.56 -10.28 -4.98
N SER A 163 -3.48 -11.16 -5.41
CA SER A 163 -3.26 -12.61 -5.32
C SER A 163 -2.10 -13.09 -6.20
N ARG A 164 -2.03 -12.61 -7.45
CA ARG A 164 -0.90 -12.91 -8.37
C ARG A 164 0.43 -12.38 -7.84
N PHE A 165 0.41 -11.26 -7.15
CA PHE A 165 1.59 -10.73 -6.47
C PHE A 165 2.07 -11.69 -5.38
N VAL A 166 1.17 -12.26 -4.57
CA VAL A 166 1.52 -13.31 -3.59
C VAL A 166 2.18 -14.48 -4.29
N ASP A 167 1.58 -15.02 -5.36
CA ASP A 167 2.16 -16.15 -6.11
C ASP A 167 3.57 -15.81 -6.62
N SER A 168 3.78 -14.58 -7.12
CA SER A 168 5.09 -14.14 -7.60
C SER A 168 6.14 -14.01 -6.49
N CYS A 169 5.73 -13.64 -5.27
CA CYS A 169 6.59 -13.59 -4.09
C CYS A 169 6.98 -15.00 -3.62
N LEU A 170 6.01 -15.91 -3.54
CA LEU A 170 6.23 -17.31 -3.12
C LEU A 170 7.18 -18.03 -4.08
N ALA A 171 7.14 -17.73 -5.37
CA ALA A 171 8.06 -18.30 -6.37
C ALA A 171 9.53 -17.85 -6.21
N LYS A 172 9.80 -16.84 -5.35
CA LYS A 172 11.16 -16.31 -5.07
C LYS A 172 11.73 -16.80 -3.73
N LEU A 173 10.94 -17.51 -2.94
CA LEU A 173 11.36 -18.14 -1.67
C LEU A 173 12.02 -19.48 -1.90
#